data_1169c6a5bbb7c3dc170dee332b1f974b
#
_entry.id   1169c6a5bbb7c3dc170dee332b1f974b
#
_cell.length_a   1.000
_cell.length_b   1.000
_cell.length_c   1.000
_cell.angle_alpha   90.00
_cell.angle_beta   90.00
_cell.angle_gamma   90.00
#
_symmetry.space_group_name_H-M   'P 1'
#
loop_
_entity.id
_entity.type
_entity.pdbx_description
1 polymer ?
#
loop_
_entity_poly.entity_id
_entity_poly.type
_entity_poly.pdbx_seq_one_letter_code
_entity_poly.pdbx_strand_id
1 'polypeptide(L)'
;MKSRIIYLLFLSLFYAETWSQSKYDLLAIRQSVNYGKSVAVFGGSVSVIPPSDSAKKIWTEYLGLSVNNFGVPGAGFSSLQGKSVQRQVDSAGIFDIYILWASTNDFMNQRSIGNYTDYTEFDGYDKNKLTSQAGGINYAIKRIYEKNPRAVIYFFTSGKAFNSRCGYDPFCKNGLGEYVEMQKKICQLHGIPFLDLFSLGGFNIYNKHLYYDDAVHMNAAGYKKMGHLQVSFLAFPR
;
A
#
# COMPACT_ATOMS: atom_id res chain seq x y z
N MET A 1 -32.64 17.81 -41.81
CA MET A 1 -31.95 18.74 -40.90
C MET A 1 -32.27 18.55 -39.42
N LYS A 2 -33.45 18.10 -39.02
CA LYS A 2 -33.83 17.97 -37.58
C LYS A 2 -33.12 16.82 -36.81
N SER A 3 -32.66 15.76 -37.48
CA SER A 3 -32.02 14.62 -36.79
C SER A 3 -30.56 14.86 -36.38
N ARG A 4 -29.82 15.72 -37.08
CA ARG A 4 -28.42 16.04 -36.73
C ARG A 4 -28.26 16.96 -35.51
N ILE A 5 -29.26 17.78 -35.22
CA ILE A 5 -29.25 18.70 -34.06
C ILE A 5 -29.49 17.93 -32.77
N ILE A 6 -30.31 16.88 -32.81
CA ILE A 6 -30.58 16.03 -31.62
C ILE A 6 -29.31 15.24 -31.23
N TYR A 7 -28.54 14.74 -32.20
CA TYR A 7 -27.29 14.00 -31.92
C TYR A 7 -26.20 14.88 -31.30
N LEU A 8 -26.11 16.14 -31.75
CA LEU A 8 -25.14 17.09 -31.16
C LEU A 8 -25.51 17.53 -29.74
N LEU A 9 -26.80 17.66 -29.46
CA LEU A 9 -27.28 17.96 -28.10
C LEU A 9 -27.06 16.78 -27.15
N PHE A 10 -27.26 15.55 -27.59
CA PHE A 10 -26.97 14.36 -26.76
C PHE A 10 -25.48 14.20 -26.48
N LEU A 11 -24.61 14.42 -27.46
CA LEU A 11 -23.16 14.39 -27.27
C LEU A 11 -22.67 15.51 -26.32
N SER A 12 -23.25 16.71 -26.40
CA SER A 12 -22.86 17.82 -25.51
C SER A 12 -23.33 17.60 -24.07
N LEU A 13 -24.48 16.97 -23.85
CA LEU A 13 -24.96 16.57 -22.53
C LEU A 13 -24.10 15.46 -21.93
N PHE A 14 -23.70 14.45 -22.71
CA PHE A 14 -22.79 13.40 -22.25
C PHE A 14 -21.40 13.93 -21.88
N TYR A 15 -20.85 14.86 -22.69
CA TYR A 15 -19.59 15.53 -22.36
C TYR A 15 -19.70 16.43 -21.13
N ALA A 16 -20.83 17.13 -20.95
CA ALA A 16 -21.06 17.96 -19.79
C ALA A 16 -21.21 17.15 -18.49
N GLU A 17 -21.86 15.99 -18.54
CA GLU A 17 -21.98 15.09 -17.38
C GLU A 17 -20.65 14.47 -16.98
N THR A 18 -19.83 14.00 -17.94
CA THR A 18 -18.50 13.45 -17.64
C THR A 18 -17.54 14.51 -17.08
N TRP A 19 -17.62 15.75 -17.56
CA TRP A 19 -16.85 16.88 -17.01
C TRP A 19 -17.34 17.29 -15.61
N SER A 20 -18.63 17.26 -15.38
CA SER A 20 -19.23 17.56 -14.07
C SER A 20 -18.83 16.50 -13.04
N GLN A 21 -18.91 15.22 -13.39
CA GLN A 21 -18.54 14.09 -12.52
C GLN A 21 -17.06 14.18 -12.12
N SER A 22 -16.16 14.38 -13.08
CA SER A 22 -14.71 14.50 -12.80
C SER A 22 -14.37 15.71 -11.92
N LYS A 23 -15.10 16.82 -12.07
CA LYS A 23 -14.90 18.02 -11.24
C LYS A 23 -15.37 17.83 -9.80
N TYR A 24 -16.45 17.10 -9.59
CA TYR A 24 -16.93 16.77 -8.23
C TYR A 24 -15.98 15.80 -7.53
N ASP A 25 -15.46 14.80 -8.23
CA ASP A 25 -14.51 13.84 -7.68
C ASP A 25 -13.19 14.52 -7.26
N LEU A 26 -12.68 15.45 -8.07
CA LEU A 26 -11.48 16.23 -7.75
C LEU A 26 -11.70 17.18 -6.56
N LEU A 27 -12.88 17.80 -6.46
CA LEU A 27 -13.23 18.65 -5.30
C LEU A 27 -13.31 17.82 -4.02
N ALA A 28 -13.94 16.65 -4.06
CA ALA A 28 -14.01 15.72 -2.93
C ALA A 28 -12.62 15.26 -2.49
N ILE A 29 -11.73 14.93 -3.43
CA ILE A 29 -10.34 14.55 -3.14
C ILE A 29 -9.58 15.70 -2.47
N ARG A 30 -9.76 16.94 -2.92
CA ARG A 30 -9.13 18.13 -2.31
C ARG A 30 -9.67 18.47 -0.93
N GLN A 31 -10.85 18.00 -0.57
CA GLN A 31 -11.43 18.11 0.77
C GLN A 31 -11.03 16.96 1.70
N SER A 32 -10.26 16.00 1.19
CA SER A 32 -9.71 14.91 2.01
C SER A 32 -8.90 15.46 3.18
N VAL A 33 -9.05 14.86 4.35
CA VAL A 33 -8.24 15.15 5.55
C VAL A 33 -6.74 14.94 5.32
N ASN A 34 -6.40 14.18 4.28
CA ASN A 34 -5.02 13.88 3.90
C ASN A 34 -4.44 14.84 2.84
N TYR A 35 -5.23 15.79 2.31
CA TYR A 35 -4.75 16.70 1.28
C TYR A 35 -3.59 17.57 1.76
N GLY A 36 -2.51 17.66 0.97
CA GLY A 36 -1.36 18.52 1.24
C GLY A 36 -0.44 18.05 2.38
N LYS A 37 -0.65 16.84 2.91
CA LYS A 37 0.12 16.30 4.04
C LYS A 37 1.50 15.79 3.64
N SER A 38 2.42 15.80 4.62
CA SER A 38 3.72 15.12 4.52
C SER A 38 3.56 13.62 4.79
N VAL A 39 4.21 12.80 3.96
CA VAL A 39 4.07 11.34 4.01
C VAL A 39 5.43 10.67 4.07
N ALA A 40 5.62 9.77 5.03
CA ALA A 40 6.72 8.81 5.03
C ALA A 40 6.25 7.46 4.48
N VAL A 41 6.96 6.89 3.52
CA VAL A 41 6.69 5.56 2.96
C VAL A 41 7.78 4.60 3.36
N PHE A 42 7.41 3.45 3.92
CA PHE A 42 8.31 2.38 4.33
C PHE A 42 7.97 1.10 3.59
N GLY A 43 8.97 0.36 3.15
CA GLY A 43 8.73 -0.89 2.45
C GLY A 43 9.95 -1.48 1.77
N GLY A 44 9.71 -2.45 0.90
CA GLY A 44 10.71 -3.12 0.08
C GLY A 44 10.83 -2.50 -1.32
N SER A 45 11.35 -3.31 -2.27
CA SER A 45 11.53 -2.90 -3.68
C SER A 45 10.24 -2.37 -4.31
N VAL A 46 9.10 -2.95 -3.98
CA VAL A 46 7.79 -2.55 -4.52
C VAL A 46 7.42 -1.09 -4.23
N SER A 47 8.00 -0.47 -3.20
CA SER A 47 7.76 0.94 -2.86
C SER A 47 8.82 1.90 -3.41
N VAL A 48 9.98 1.40 -3.87
CA VAL A 48 11.15 2.25 -4.14
C VAL A 48 11.75 2.10 -5.53
N ILE A 49 11.57 0.99 -6.24
CA ILE A 49 12.12 0.83 -7.60
C ILE A 49 11.52 1.90 -8.55
N PRO A 50 12.25 2.39 -9.56
CA PRO A 50 11.84 3.53 -10.37
C PRO A 50 10.41 3.50 -10.90
N PRO A 51 9.85 2.39 -11.42
CA PRO A 51 8.46 2.35 -11.85
C PRO A 51 7.44 2.70 -10.75
N SER A 52 7.77 2.50 -9.44
CA SER A 52 6.89 2.86 -8.32
C SER A 52 6.67 4.37 -8.18
N ASP A 53 7.54 5.19 -8.76
CA ASP A 53 7.37 6.65 -8.78
C ASP A 53 6.11 7.06 -9.53
N SER A 54 5.64 6.24 -10.48
CA SER A 54 4.37 6.47 -11.17
C SER A 54 3.18 6.50 -10.21
N ALA A 55 3.15 5.64 -9.18
CA ALA A 55 2.11 5.65 -8.16
C ALA A 55 2.23 6.88 -7.25
N LYS A 56 3.43 7.17 -6.75
CA LYS A 56 3.69 8.31 -5.85
C LYS A 56 3.43 9.65 -6.54
N LYS A 57 3.74 9.76 -7.85
CA LYS A 57 3.40 10.93 -8.65
C LYS A 57 1.89 11.17 -8.69
N ILE A 58 1.09 10.12 -8.82
CA ILE A 58 -0.38 10.19 -8.76
C ILE A 58 -0.84 10.68 -7.38
N TRP A 59 -0.23 10.21 -6.27
CA TRP A 59 -0.57 10.72 -4.93
C TRP A 59 -0.28 12.22 -4.80
N THR A 60 0.87 12.68 -5.30
CA THR A 60 1.21 14.11 -5.31
C THR A 60 0.26 14.91 -6.19
N GLU A 61 -0.06 14.41 -7.39
CA GLU A 61 -0.91 15.10 -8.36
C GLU A 61 -2.36 15.26 -7.84
N TYR A 62 -2.94 14.22 -7.26
CA TYR A 62 -4.35 14.25 -6.84
C TYR A 62 -4.53 14.75 -5.40
N LEU A 63 -3.68 14.35 -4.47
CA LEU A 63 -3.79 14.66 -3.05
C LEU A 63 -2.80 15.73 -2.56
N GLY A 64 -1.92 16.24 -3.44
CA GLY A 64 -0.92 17.24 -3.03
C GLY A 64 0.08 16.71 -2.00
N LEU A 65 0.23 15.39 -1.85
CA LEU A 65 1.09 14.80 -0.84
C LEU A 65 2.58 15.09 -1.09
N SER A 66 3.30 15.46 -0.03
CA SER A 66 4.77 15.54 -0.04
C SER A 66 5.35 14.20 0.42
N VAL A 67 5.82 13.38 -0.54
CA VAL A 67 6.21 12.00 -0.29
C VAL A 67 7.70 11.85 -0.03
N ASN A 68 8.07 11.33 1.14
CA ASN A 68 9.41 10.92 1.53
C ASN A 68 9.48 9.39 1.59
N ASN A 69 10.26 8.79 0.71
CA ASN A 69 10.34 7.35 0.59
C ASN A 69 11.59 6.79 1.27
N PHE A 70 11.40 6.02 2.31
CA PHE A 70 12.44 5.32 3.08
C PHE A 70 12.60 3.86 2.67
N GLY A 71 11.82 3.39 1.69
CA GLY A 71 11.86 2.01 1.21
C GLY A 71 13.27 1.58 0.79
N VAL A 72 13.59 0.31 1.02
CA VAL A 72 14.90 -0.27 0.66
C VAL A 72 14.65 -1.61 -0.07
N PRO A 73 15.22 -1.79 -1.29
CA PRO A 73 15.08 -3.05 -2.01
C PRO A 73 15.49 -4.26 -1.16
N GLY A 74 14.65 -5.29 -1.15
CA GLY A 74 14.85 -6.49 -0.34
C GLY A 74 14.37 -6.41 1.10
N ALA A 75 13.86 -5.25 1.57
CA ALA A 75 13.34 -5.13 2.93
C ALA A 75 11.99 -5.84 3.09
N GLY A 76 11.86 -6.57 4.20
CA GLY A 76 10.63 -7.08 4.79
C GLY A 76 10.41 -6.48 6.18
N PHE A 77 9.43 -6.96 6.90
CA PHE A 77 9.16 -6.54 8.28
C PHE A 77 10.01 -7.28 9.31
N SER A 78 10.33 -8.56 9.06
CA SER A 78 11.17 -9.36 9.94
C SER A 78 12.54 -8.69 10.18
N SER A 79 13.00 -8.66 11.44
CA SER A 79 14.33 -8.14 11.81
C SER A 79 15.48 -8.95 11.19
N LEU A 80 15.22 -10.18 10.74
CA LEU A 80 16.19 -11.01 10.04
C LEU A 80 16.47 -10.53 8.61
N GLN A 81 15.66 -9.61 8.08
CA GLN A 81 15.98 -8.91 6.85
C GLN A 81 17.03 -7.83 7.16
N GLY A 82 18.20 -7.89 6.54
CA GLY A 82 19.29 -6.94 6.80
C GLY A 82 18.91 -5.48 6.55
N LYS A 83 17.85 -5.24 5.79
CA LYS A 83 17.31 -3.91 5.41
C LYS A 83 15.84 -3.78 5.81
N SER A 84 15.49 -4.20 7.03
CA SER A 84 14.10 -4.31 7.50
C SER A 84 13.37 -2.96 7.58
N VAL A 85 12.05 -3.00 7.48
CA VAL A 85 11.17 -1.83 7.70
C VAL A 85 11.36 -1.25 9.10
N GLN A 86 11.69 -2.07 10.10
CA GLN A 86 12.02 -1.61 11.45
C GLN A 86 13.12 -0.53 11.44
N ARG A 87 14.22 -0.76 10.71
CA ARG A 87 15.34 0.20 10.60
C ARG A 87 14.93 1.48 9.86
N GLN A 88 14.06 1.35 8.86
CA GLN A 88 13.54 2.52 8.14
C GLN A 88 12.74 3.42 9.07
N VAL A 89 11.84 2.84 9.86
CA VAL A 89 11.04 3.57 10.84
C VAL A 89 11.92 4.21 11.91
N ASP A 90 12.96 3.51 12.40
CA ASP A 90 13.88 4.07 13.40
C ASP A 90 14.63 5.30 12.89
N SER A 91 15.00 5.33 11.62
CA SER A 91 15.73 6.43 10.99
C SER A 91 14.86 7.61 10.57
N ALA A 92 13.53 7.40 10.41
CA ALA A 92 12.64 8.44 9.92
C ALA A 92 12.35 9.53 10.97
N GLY A 93 12.13 10.76 10.50
CA GLY A 93 11.63 11.87 11.28
C GLY A 93 10.13 11.81 11.55
N ILE A 94 9.54 12.97 11.85
CA ILE A 94 8.10 13.14 12.10
C ILE A 94 7.42 13.58 10.81
N PHE A 95 6.29 12.91 10.50
CA PHE A 95 5.44 13.17 9.34
C PHE A 95 3.98 13.21 9.77
N ASP A 96 3.11 13.77 8.93
CA ASP A 96 1.66 13.73 9.16
C ASP A 96 1.11 12.33 8.97
N ILE A 97 1.59 11.62 7.93
CA ILE A 97 1.11 10.31 7.51
C ILE A 97 2.30 9.34 7.38
N TYR A 98 2.09 8.12 7.80
CA TYR A 98 3.03 7.01 7.66
C TYR A 98 2.38 5.88 6.88
N ILE A 99 2.98 5.47 5.77
CA ILE A 99 2.51 4.36 4.94
C ILE A 99 3.46 3.18 5.12
N LEU A 100 2.96 2.11 5.71
CA LEU A 100 3.62 0.81 5.76
C LEU A 100 3.21 0.02 4.51
N TRP A 101 4.08 -0.05 3.51
CA TRP A 101 3.80 -0.75 2.25
C TRP A 101 4.52 -2.10 2.25
N ALA A 102 3.78 -3.15 2.58
CA ALA A 102 4.32 -4.50 2.68
C ALA A 102 4.82 -5.01 1.32
N SER A 103 5.98 -5.63 1.36
CA SER A 103 6.58 -6.34 0.24
C SER A 103 6.38 -7.87 0.39
N THR A 104 6.75 -8.61 -0.64
CA THR A 104 6.75 -10.08 -0.63
C THR A 104 7.98 -10.69 0.04
N ASN A 105 8.92 -9.87 0.55
CA ASN A 105 10.24 -10.34 0.96
C ASN A 105 10.21 -11.28 2.17
N ASP A 106 9.33 -11.08 3.14
CA ASP A 106 9.20 -12.01 4.27
C ASP A 106 8.77 -13.40 3.78
N PHE A 107 7.78 -13.48 2.89
CA PHE A 107 7.36 -14.72 2.25
C PHE A 107 8.48 -15.34 1.41
N MET A 108 9.11 -14.59 0.52
CA MET A 108 10.14 -15.11 -0.40
C MET A 108 11.39 -15.61 0.34
N ASN A 109 11.71 -15.02 1.49
CA ASN A 109 12.80 -15.45 2.35
C ASN A 109 12.36 -16.42 3.45
N GLN A 110 11.16 -16.98 3.36
CA GLN A 110 10.61 -17.98 4.28
C GLN A 110 10.70 -17.56 5.75
N ARG A 111 10.47 -16.27 6.03
CA ARG A 111 10.44 -15.75 7.40
C ARG A 111 9.17 -16.21 8.11
N SER A 112 9.27 -16.43 9.41
CA SER A 112 8.10 -16.76 10.22
C SER A 112 7.03 -15.67 10.08
N ILE A 113 5.78 -16.07 9.91
CA ILE A 113 4.64 -15.15 9.97
C ILE A 113 4.50 -14.59 11.40
N GLY A 114 4.71 -15.42 12.42
CA GLY A 114 4.52 -15.07 13.83
C GLY A 114 3.05 -15.03 14.24
N ASN A 115 2.78 -14.42 15.39
CA ASN A 115 1.44 -14.18 15.91
C ASN A 115 1.08 -12.70 15.82
N TYR A 116 -0.20 -12.38 15.59
CA TYR A 116 -0.67 -10.98 15.52
C TYR A 116 -0.43 -10.20 16.84
N THR A 117 -0.30 -10.89 17.96
CA THR A 117 0.01 -10.32 19.28
C THR A 117 1.51 -10.24 19.59
N ASP A 118 2.39 -10.68 18.68
CA ASP A 118 3.83 -10.54 18.90
C ASP A 118 4.19 -9.06 19.08
N TYR A 119 5.02 -8.79 20.09
CA TYR A 119 5.46 -7.42 20.39
C TYR A 119 4.30 -6.46 20.70
N THR A 120 3.35 -6.87 21.53
CA THR A 120 2.31 -6.00 22.08
C THR A 120 2.62 -5.66 23.55
N GLU A 121 1.92 -4.66 24.10
CA GLU A 121 2.09 -4.30 25.53
C GLU A 121 1.63 -5.40 26.48
N PHE A 122 0.67 -6.22 26.06
CA PHE A 122 0.16 -7.34 26.84
C PHE A 122 1.20 -8.45 27.02
N ASP A 123 2.03 -8.67 26.01
CA ASP A 123 3.05 -9.71 26.00
C ASP A 123 4.41 -9.22 26.55
N GLY A 124 4.58 -7.92 26.71
CA GLY A 124 5.87 -7.30 26.98
C GLY A 124 6.80 -7.32 25.77
N TYR A 125 8.04 -6.92 25.98
CA TYR A 125 9.04 -6.84 24.93
C TYR A 125 9.89 -8.12 24.87
N ASP A 126 9.82 -8.82 23.75
CA ASP A 126 10.71 -9.95 23.43
C ASP A 126 11.36 -9.74 22.06
N LYS A 127 12.69 -9.57 22.06
CA LYS A 127 13.49 -9.40 20.84
C LYS A 127 13.31 -10.54 19.84
N ASN A 128 13.07 -11.76 20.31
CA ASN A 128 12.89 -12.92 19.44
C ASN A 128 11.62 -12.81 18.60
N LYS A 129 10.59 -12.14 19.10
CA LYS A 129 9.34 -11.91 18.38
C LYS A 129 9.53 -10.98 17.17
N LEU A 130 10.55 -10.11 17.17
CA LEU A 130 10.86 -9.22 16.06
C LEU A 130 11.41 -9.97 14.84
N THR A 131 11.75 -11.24 14.97
CA THR A 131 12.25 -12.09 13.87
C THR A 131 11.15 -12.57 12.92
N SER A 132 9.88 -12.38 13.31
CA SER A 132 8.71 -12.68 12.47
C SER A 132 8.20 -11.45 11.71
N GLN A 133 7.38 -11.68 10.68
CA GLN A 133 6.68 -10.59 9.99
C GLN A 133 5.78 -9.82 10.98
N ALA A 134 4.98 -10.55 11.75
CA ALA A 134 4.03 -9.96 12.69
C ALA A 134 4.72 -9.10 13.74
N GLY A 135 5.77 -9.61 14.36
CA GLY A 135 6.56 -8.85 15.34
C GLY A 135 7.18 -7.59 14.75
N GLY A 136 7.67 -7.68 13.51
CA GLY A 136 8.21 -6.51 12.80
C GLY A 136 7.17 -5.45 12.46
N ILE A 137 5.95 -5.86 12.09
CA ILE A 137 4.84 -4.91 11.84
C ILE A 137 4.45 -4.22 13.15
N ASN A 138 4.23 -5.00 14.23
CA ASN A 138 3.88 -4.45 15.54
C ASN A 138 4.95 -3.49 16.07
N TYR A 139 6.24 -3.82 15.87
CA TYR A 139 7.34 -2.91 16.19
C TYR A 139 7.23 -1.60 15.43
N ALA A 140 7.04 -1.66 14.11
CA ALA A 140 6.96 -0.48 13.27
C ALA A 140 5.81 0.45 13.70
N ILE A 141 4.63 -0.11 13.97
CA ILE A 141 3.46 0.63 14.45
C ILE A 141 3.74 1.29 15.79
N LYS A 142 4.23 0.50 16.78
CA LYS A 142 4.56 1.02 18.11
C LYS A 142 5.59 2.15 18.01
N ARG A 143 6.65 1.93 17.24
CA ARG A 143 7.74 2.90 17.09
C ARG A 143 7.31 4.22 16.46
N ILE A 144 6.38 4.17 15.50
CA ILE A 144 5.78 5.38 14.93
C ILE A 144 5.01 6.15 16.01
N TYR A 145 4.16 5.49 16.80
CA TYR A 145 3.39 6.16 17.86
C TYR A 145 4.26 6.66 19.03
N GLU A 146 5.37 6.00 19.33
CA GLU A 146 6.35 6.51 20.31
C GLU A 146 6.97 7.84 19.87
N LYS A 147 7.25 7.99 18.56
CA LYS A 147 7.81 9.23 17.99
C LYS A 147 6.74 10.31 17.77
N ASN A 148 5.55 9.91 17.36
CA ASN A 148 4.44 10.80 17.08
C ASN A 148 3.12 10.16 17.54
N PRO A 149 2.64 10.44 18.76
CA PRO A 149 1.37 9.89 19.26
C PRO A 149 0.13 10.28 18.45
N ARG A 150 0.24 11.29 17.58
CA ARG A 150 -0.83 11.75 16.68
C ARG A 150 -0.66 11.26 15.24
N ALA A 151 0.26 10.31 15.02
CA ALA A 151 0.52 9.77 13.70
C ALA A 151 -0.74 9.18 13.07
N VAL A 152 -0.94 9.47 11.78
CA VAL A 152 -1.90 8.74 10.94
C VAL A 152 -1.12 7.65 10.22
N ILE A 153 -1.48 6.40 10.46
CA ILE A 153 -0.83 5.25 9.83
C ILE A 153 -1.80 4.61 8.84
N TYR A 154 -1.33 4.35 7.63
CA TYR A 154 -2.01 3.52 6.63
C TYR A 154 -1.15 2.31 6.30
N PHE A 155 -1.80 1.21 6.02
CA PHE A 155 -1.12 -0.01 5.64
C PHE A 155 -1.53 -0.46 4.22
N PHE A 156 -0.56 -0.73 3.37
CA PHE A 156 -0.80 -1.39 2.09
C PHE A 156 -0.28 -2.82 2.19
N THR A 157 -1.16 -3.81 2.02
CA THR A 157 -0.74 -5.22 2.08
C THR A 157 0.22 -5.56 0.94
N SER A 158 0.89 -6.70 1.06
CA SER A 158 1.67 -7.25 -0.06
C SER A 158 0.77 -7.45 -1.28
N GLY A 159 1.25 -7.09 -2.45
CA GLY A 159 0.64 -7.47 -3.72
C GLY A 159 0.93 -8.92 -4.08
N LYS A 160 0.38 -9.40 -5.20
CA LYS A 160 0.62 -10.75 -5.72
C LYS A 160 2.05 -10.90 -6.24
N ALA A 161 2.60 -12.12 -6.08
CA ALA A 161 3.85 -12.56 -6.72
C ALA A 161 3.55 -13.76 -7.63
N PHE A 162 4.01 -13.70 -8.87
CA PHE A 162 3.66 -14.68 -9.91
C PHE A 162 4.77 -15.69 -10.20
N ASN A 163 5.77 -15.78 -9.32
CA ASN A 163 6.86 -16.75 -9.41
C ASN A 163 6.47 -18.16 -8.96
N SER A 164 5.36 -18.29 -8.24
CA SER A 164 4.80 -19.58 -7.85
C SER A 164 3.29 -19.46 -7.64
N ARG A 165 2.58 -20.58 -7.65
CA ARG A 165 1.15 -20.61 -7.31
C ARG A 165 0.90 -20.01 -5.91
N CYS A 166 1.75 -20.31 -4.95
CA CYS A 166 1.61 -19.81 -3.58
C CYS A 166 1.86 -18.30 -3.44
N GLY A 167 2.38 -17.64 -4.47
CA GLY A 167 2.56 -16.19 -4.49
C GLY A 167 1.33 -15.42 -4.96
N TYR A 168 0.38 -16.03 -5.65
CA TYR A 168 -0.82 -15.36 -6.15
C TYR A 168 -2.14 -16.04 -5.78
N ASP A 169 -2.11 -17.29 -5.36
CA ASP A 169 -3.29 -18.05 -4.94
C ASP A 169 -3.54 -17.82 -3.44
N PRO A 170 -4.67 -17.20 -3.05
CA PRO A 170 -4.97 -16.94 -1.65
C PRO A 170 -5.26 -18.21 -0.83
N PHE A 171 -5.52 -19.33 -1.51
CA PHE A 171 -5.84 -20.61 -0.88
C PHE A 171 -4.64 -21.56 -0.78
N CYS A 172 -3.46 -21.14 -1.25
CA CYS A 172 -2.26 -21.93 -1.16
C CYS A 172 -1.76 -21.98 0.30
N LYS A 173 -1.72 -23.18 0.88
CA LYS A 173 -1.18 -23.39 2.23
C LYS A 173 0.29 -22.96 2.31
N ASN A 174 0.67 -22.28 3.37
CA ASN A 174 1.99 -21.65 3.57
C ASN A 174 2.36 -20.65 2.45
N GLY A 175 1.35 -20.12 1.75
CA GLY A 175 1.52 -19.16 0.68
C GLY A 175 1.53 -17.70 1.15
N LEU A 176 1.76 -16.78 0.20
CA LEU A 176 1.76 -15.33 0.47
C LEU A 176 0.42 -14.84 1.05
N GLY A 177 -0.69 -15.52 0.72
CA GLY A 177 -2.01 -15.20 1.27
C GLY A 177 -2.05 -15.23 2.79
N GLU A 178 -1.37 -16.18 3.44
CA GLU A 178 -1.31 -16.25 4.92
C GLU A 178 -0.55 -15.06 5.53
N TYR A 179 0.51 -14.59 4.87
CA TYR A 179 1.23 -13.38 5.27
C TYR A 179 0.33 -12.15 5.16
N VAL A 180 -0.47 -12.06 4.10
CA VAL A 180 -1.43 -10.96 3.88
C VAL A 180 -2.53 -10.98 4.94
N GLU A 181 -3.09 -12.15 5.27
CA GLU A 181 -4.11 -12.27 6.33
C GLU A 181 -3.54 -11.85 7.70
N MET A 182 -2.28 -12.16 8.00
CA MET A 182 -1.62 -11.68 9.21
C MET A 182 -1.46 -10.16 9.22
N GLN A 183 -1.08 -9.54 8.08
CA GLN A 183 -0.99 -8.09 7.92
C GLN A 183 -2.33 -7.42 8.24
N LYS A 184 -3.43 -7.92 7.67
CA LYS A 184 -4.79 -7.43 7.90
C LYS A 184 -5.21 -7.58 9.37
N LYS A 185 -4.93 -8.73 9.96
CA LYS A 185 -5.27 -9.02 11.36
C LYS A 185 -4.56 -8.07 12.33
N ILE A 186 -3.30 -7.74 12.08
CA ILE A 186 -2.56 -6.76 12.89
C ILE A 186 -3.16 -5.35 12.72
N CYS A 187 -3.49 -4.97 11.49
CA CYS A 187 -4.15 -3.69 11.24
C CYS A 187 -5.48 -3.58 11.99
N GLN A 188 -6.29 -4.65 11.99
CA GLN A 188 -7.54 -4.72 12.75
C GLN A 188 -7.32 -4.61 14.26
N LEU A 189 -6.28 -5.28 14.80
CA LEU A 189 -5.92 -5.19 16.23
C LEU A 189 -5.65 -3.74 16.64
N HIS A 190 -4.94 -2.99 15.81
CA HIS A 190 -4.52 -1.61 16.11
C HIS A 190 -5.47 -0.53 15.56
N GLY A 191 -6.59 -0.90 14.93
CA GLY A 191 -7.51 0.05 14.31
C GLY A 191 -6.88 0.85 13.17
N ILE A 192 -5.91 0.27 12.44
CA ILE A 192 -5.23 0.92 11.33
C ILE A 192 -5.96 0.62 10.02
N PRO A 193 -6.38 1.66 9.26
CA PRO A 193 -6.94 1.47 7.94
C PRO A 193 -5.92 0.80 7.00
N PHE A 194 -6.37 -0.20 6.25
CA PHE A 194 -5.50 -0.89 5.31
C PHE A 194 -6.13 -1.07 3.93
N LEU A 195 -5.29 -1.05 2.91
CA LEU A 195 -5.65 -1.37 1.53
C LEU A 195 -5.13 -2.77 1.20
N ASP A 196 -6.04 -3.70 0.95
CA ASP A 196 -5.71 -5.06 0.53
C ASP A 196 -5.31 -5.09 -0.95
N LEU A 197 -4.02 -4.87 -1.22
CA LEU A 197 -3.48 -4.88 -2.57
C LEU A 197 -3.44 -6.28 -3.19
N PHE A 198 -3.40 -7.33 -2.37
CA PHE A 198 -3.42 -8.71 -2.83
C PHE A 198 -4.72 -9.06 -3.52
N SER A 199 -5.85 -8.65 -2.92
CA SER A 199 -7.19 -8.96 -3.42
C SER A 199 -7.74 -7.87 -4.34
N LEU A 200 -7.49 -6.59 -4.04
CA LEU A 200 -8.11 -5.45 -4.72
C LEU A 200 -7.26 -4.88 -5.86
N GLY A 201 -5.97 -5.27 -5.98
CA GLY A 201 -5.08 -4.75 -7.03
C GLY A 201 -5.56 -5.01 -8.46
N GLY A 202 -6.43 -6.01 -8.65
CA GLY A 202 -7.00 -6.36 -9.96
C GLY A 202 -5.96 -7.01 -10.90
N PHE A 203 -4.92 -7.63 -10.32
CA PHE A 203 -3.90 -8.37 -11.03
C PHE A 203 -4.11 -9.89 -10.86
N ASN A 204 -3.98 -10.64 -11.95
CA ASN A 204 -4.14 -12.08 -11.96
C ASN A 204 -3.24 -12.73 -13.04
N ILE A 205 -3.28 -14.05 -13.12
CA ILE A 205 -2.43 -14.82 -14.05
C ILE A 205 -2.69 -14.49 -15.52
N TYR A 206 -3.86 -13.99 -15.86
CA TYR A 206 -4.26 -13.70 -17.25
C TYR A 206 -3.81 -12.30 -17.71
N ASN A 207 -3.70 -11.33 -16.79
CA ASN A 207 -3.36 -9.95 -17.13
C ASN A 207 -1.99 -9.49 -16.62
N LYS A 208 -1.24 -10.33 -15.90
CA LYS A 208 0.07 -9.98 -15.35
C LYS A 208 1.06 -9.46 -16.40
N HIS A 209 1.02 -10.00 -17.61
CA HIS A 209 1.89 -9.61 -18.71
C HIS A 209 1.74 -8.14 -19.15
N LEU A 210 0.62 -7.51 -18.82
CA LEU A 210 0.35 -6.08 -19.09
C LEU A 210 0.91 -5.15 -18.01
N TYR A 211 1.12 -5.68 -16.79
CA TYR A 211 1.34 -4.86 -15.60
C TYR A 211 2.60 -5.18 -14.81
N TYR A 212 3.30 -6.25 -15.14
CA TYR A 212 4.48 -6.70 -14.42
C TYR A 212 5.66 -6.87 -15.37
N ASP A 213 6.84 -6.37 -14.94
CA ASP A 213 8.10 -6.59 -15.65
C ASP A 213 8.70 -7.96 -15.34
N ASP A 214 8.48 -8.43 -14.13
CA ASP A 214 8.89 -9.76 -13.68
C ASP A 214 7.77 -10.43 -12.86
N ALA A 215 8.09 -11.42 -12.05
CA ALA A 215 7.09 -12.12 -11.24
C ALA A 215 6.59 -11.32 -10.03
N VAL A 216 7.26 -10.24 -9.64
CA VAL A 216 7.03 -9.50 -8.38
C VAL A 216 6.84 -8.00 -8.61
N HIS A 217 7.60 -7.43 -9.55
CA HIS A 217 7.65 -6.00 -9.74
C HIS A 217 6.74 -5.56 -10.89
N MET A 218 5.89 -4.62 -10.59
CA MET A 218 5.03 -4.00 -11.59
C MET A 218 5.84 -3.08 -12.51
N ASN A 219 5.43 -3.01 -13.78
CA ASN A 219 5.87 -1.99 -14.70
C ASN A 219 5.15 -0.64 -14.45
N ALA A 220 5.47 0.39 -15.21
CA ALA A 220 4.87 1.71 -15.05
C ALA A 220 3.33 1.70 -15.17
N ALA A 221 2.75 0.86 -16.06
CA ALA A 221 1.30 0.73 -16.21
C ALA A 221 0.66 0.09 -14.97
N GLY A 222 1.32 -0.93 -14.39
CA GLY A 222 0.88 -1.56 -13.15
C GLY A 222 0.90 -0.59 -11.98
N TYR A 223 1.99 0.16 -11.80
CA TYR A 223 2.08 1.17 -10.75
C TYR A 223 1.12 2.35 -10.95
N LYS A 224 0.85 2.74 -12.19
CA LYS A 224 -0.18 3.75 -12.48
C LYS A 224 -1.56 3.28 -12.04
N LYS A 225 -1.95 2.05 -12.41
CA LYS A 225 -3.21 1.44 -11.97
C LYS A 225 -3.30 1.36 -10.45
N MET A 226 -2.23 0.90 -9.80
CA MET A 226 -2.12 0.82 -8.35
C MET A 226 -2.22 2.20 -7.69
N GLY A 227 -1.56 3.21 -8.24
CA GLY A 227 -1.58 4.58 -7.71
C GLY A 227 -2.98 5.18 -7.66
N HIS A 228 -3.83 4.95 -8.66
CA HIS A 228 -5.23 5.40 -8.63
C HIS A 228 -6.04 4.70 -7.52
N LEU A 229 -5.84 3.39 -7.33
CA LEU A 229 -6.47 2.66 -6.24
C LEU A 229 -6.02 3.20 -4.87
N GLN A 230 -4.74 3.47 -4.71
CA GLN A 230 -4.16 4.02 -3.48
C GLN A 230 -4.67 5.45 -3.20
N VAL A 231 -4.80 6.31 -4.23
CA VAL A 231 -5.40 7.65 -4.08
C VAL A 231 -6.83 7.56 -3.59
N SER A 232 -7.64 6.69 -4.18
CA SER A 232 -9.03 6.50 -3.76
C SER A 232 -9.13 6.08 -2.28
N PHE A 233 -8.24 5.19 -1.84
CA PHE A 233 -8.16 4.78 -0.44
C PHE A 233 -7.64 5.91 0.47
N LEU A 234 -6.58 6.60 0.10
CA LEU A 234 -5.99 7.69 0.89
C LEU A 234 -6.92 8.92 0.97
N ALA A 235 -7.71 9.17 -0.06
CA ALA A 235 -8.69 10.26 -0.05
C ALA A 235 -9.86 9.98 0.91
N PHE A 236 -10.29 8.72 0.99
CA PHE A 236 -11.47 8.30 1.76
C PHE A 236 -11.16 7.02 2.55
N PRO A 237 -10.27 7.09 3.55
CA PRO A 237 -9.91 5.91 4.34
C PRO A 237 -11.12 5.43 5.15
N ARG A 238 -11.43 4.13 5.00
CA ARG A 238 -12.54 3.45 5.69
C ARG A 238 -12.00 2.45 6.69
#